data_358f6ff5bb1e5f89a0db766cc96f4b06
#
_entry.id   358f6ff5bb1e5f89a0db766cc96f4b06
#
_cell.length_a   1.000
_cell.length_b   1.000
_cell.length_c   1.000
_cell.angle_alpha   90.00
_cell.angle_beta   90.00
_cell.angle_gamma   90.00
#
_symmetry.space_group_name_H-M   'P 1'
#
loop_
_entity.id
_entity.type
_entity.pdbx_description
1 polymer ?
#
loop_
_entity_poly.entity_id
_entity_poly.type
_entity_poly.pdbx_seq_one_letter_code
_entity_poly.pdbx_strand_id
1 'polypeptide(L)'
;MPLGLLLLILFIAVPLVEVALFIQIGGWIGLWPTLAAIVVTAVVGSAVIRHQGFGVAYRARKRMAAGEVPMREGFDGLCLVVAGLLMITPGFFTDAIGGALLLPPVRALVYGRVRDRIHVVMPEDARPGGRPPQPPGDVVDADYEVVDDDGGDEMPPPGQGWGPRER
;
A
#
# COMPACT_ATOMS: atom_id res chain seq x y z
N MET A 1 -14.59 -21.42 9.44
CA MET A 1 -15.81 -20.60 9.54
C MET A 1 -15.89 -19.72 8.32
N PRO A 2 -17.03 -19.54 7.66
CA PRO A 2 -17.14 -18.63 6.53
C PRO A 2 -16.84 -17.19 7.00
N LEU A 3 -16.03 -16.47 6.24
CA LEU A 3 -15.60 -15.10 6.54
C LEU A 3 -16.78 -14.18 6.91
N GLY A 4 -17.92 -14.36 6.24
CA GLY A 4 -19.13 -13.58 6.53
C GLY A 4 -19.66 -13.78 7.95
N LEU A 5 -19.61 -15.00 8.49
CA LEU A 5 -20.04 -15.27 9.87
C LEU A 5 -19.10 -14.60 10.88
N LEU A 6 -17.79 -14.65 10.62
CA LEU A 6 -16.79 -13.98 11.47
C LEU A 6 -17.02 -12.46 11.50
N LEU A 7 -17.25 -11.86 10.33
CA LEU A 7 -17.54 -10.42 10.22
C LEU A 7 -18.85 -10.05 10.93
N LEU A 8 -19.88 -10.88 10.81
CA LEU A 8 -21.17 -10.66 11.51
C LEU A 8 -20.99 -10.72 13.03
N ILE A 9 -20.25 -11.73 13.52
CA ILE A 9 -19.96 -11.85 14.96
C ILE A 9 -19.20 -10.62 15.45
N LEU A 10 -18.17 -10.20 14.74
CA LEU A 10 -17.37 -9.03 15.10
C LEU A 10 -18.22 -7.75 15.11
N PHE A 11 -19.08 -7.58 14.11
CA PHE A 11 -19.97 -6.43 13.98
C PHE A 11 -20.98 -6.32 15.14
N ILE A 12 -21.41 -7.45 15.70
CA ILE A 12 -22.31 -7.48 16.84
C ILE A 12 -21.51 -7.41 18.16
N ALA A 13 -20.43 -8.13 18.28
CA ALA A 13 -19.67 -8.25 19.52
C ALA A 13 -18.99 -6.93 19.92
N VAL A 14 -18.41 -6.19 18.94
CA VAL A 14 -17.71 -4.94 19.24
C VAL A 14 -18.62 -3.90 19.89
N PRO A 15 -19.79 -3.57 19.34
CA PRO A 15 -20.71 -2.64 20.03
C PRO A 15 -21.18 -3.13 21.41
N LEU A 16 -21.40 -4.43 21.57
CA LEU A 16 -21.79 -4.98 22.87
C LEU A 16 -20.68 -4.81 23.92
N VAL A 17 -19.44 -5.07 23.54
CA VAL A 17 -18.28 -4.85 24.41
C VAL A 17 -18.12 -3.37 24.76
N GLU A 18 -18.31 -2.47 23.78
CA GLU A 18 -18.26 -1.03 24.02
C GLU A 18 -19.30 -0.59 25.06
N VAL A 19 -20.56 -0.99 24.86
CA VAL A 19 -21.64 -0.65 25.80
C VAL A 19 -21.34 -1.20 27.20
N ALA A 20 -20.85 -2.43 27.30
CA ALA A 20 -20.47 -3.04 28.57
C ALA A 20 -19.34 -2.25 29.26
N LEU A 21 -18.33 -1.81 28.51
CA LEU A 21 -17.23 -1.00 29.03
C LEU A 21 -17.71 0.39 29.44
N PHE A 22 -18.59 1.03 28.67
CA PHE A 22 -19.21 2.30 29.07
C PHE A 22 -19.97 2.21 30.39
N ILE A 23 -20.76 1.15 30.56
CA ILE A 23 -21.50 0.93 31.83
C ILE A 23 -20.51 0.69 32.97
N GLN A 24 -19.53 -0.17 32.77
CA GLN A 24 -18.57 -0.55 33.81
C GLN A 24 -17.69 0.64 34.23
N ILE A 25 -16.98 1.24 33.24
CA ILE A 25 -16.02 2.34 33.49
C ILE A 25 -16.77 3.62 33.90
N GLY A 26 -17.87 3.93 33.18
CA GLY A 26 -18.70 5.09 33.52
C GLY A 26 -19.36 4.98 34.89
N GLY A 27 -19.67 3.77 35.35
CA GLY A 27 -20.13 3.51 36.71
C GLY A 27 -19.07 3.77 37.79
N TRP A 28 -17.77 3.59 37.47
CA TRP A 28 -16.68 3.83 38.40
C TRP A 28 -16.25 5.30 38.46
N ILE A 29 -16.07 5.94 37.29
CA ILE A 29 -15.51 7.29 37.20
C ILE A 29 -16.56 8.37 37.04
N GLY A 30 -17.81 7.99 36.74
CA GLY A 30 -18.92 8.90 36.52
C GLY A 30 -19.02 9.40 35.08
N LEU A 31 -20.16 10.03 34.76
CA LEU A 31 -20.52 10.45 33.41
C LEU A 31 -19.54 11.47 32.81
N TRP A 32 -19.26 12.57 33.58
CA TRP A 32 -18.44 13.66 33.08
C TRP A 32 -16.99 13.26 32.73
N PRO A 33 -16.27 12.52 33.60
CA PRO A 33 -14.95 12.03 33.25
C PRO A 33 -14.97 11.05 32.05
N THR A 34 -16.00 10.24 31.92
CA THR A 34 -16.17 9.33 30.77
C THR A 34 -16.31 10.12 29.48
N LEU A 35 -17.16 11.15 29.44
CA LEU A 35 -17.31 12.01 28.26
C LEU A 35 -16.02 12.79 27.96
N ALA A 36 -15.34 13.28 28.99
CA ALA A 36 -14.04 13.95 28.83
C ALA A 36 -12.98 13.00 28.24
N ALA A 37 -12.92 11.74 28.70
CA ALA A 37 -11.98 10.74 28.17
C ALA A 37 -12.21 10.49 26.68
N ILE A 38 -13.47 10.33 26.24
CA ILE A 38 -13.81 10.15 24.83
C ILE A 38 -13.36 11.34 23.98
N VAL A 39 -13.62 12.55 24.43
CA VAL A 39 -13.21 13.76 23.69
C VAL A 39 -11.69 13.86 23.62
N VAL A 40 -11.01 13.60 24.72
CA VAL A 40 -9.55 13.64 24.78
C VAL A 40 -8.93 12.60 23.86
N THR A 41 -9.40 11.35 23.87
CA THR A 41 -8.89 10.29 22.98
C THR A 41 -9.10 10.63 21.52
N ALA A 42 -10.28 11.15 21.16
CA ALA A 42 -10.58 11.58 19.78
C ALA A 42 -9.67 12.73 19.31
N VAL A 43 -9.45 13.75 20.15
CA VAL A 43 -8.58 14.89 19.83
C VAL A 43 -7.12 14.44 19.70
N VAL A 44 -6.62 13.71 20.70
CA VAL A 44 -5.23 13.22 20.70
C VAL A 44 -5.01 12.27 19.52
N GLY A 45 -5.92 11.32 19.31
CA GLY A 45 -5.84 10.38 18.20
C GLY A 45 -5.81 11.08 16.84
N SER A 46 -6.69 12.04 16.62
CA SER A 46 -6.72 12.82 15.38
C SER A 46 -5.44 13.62 15.14
N ALA A 47 -4.87 14.22 16.18
CA ALA A 47 -3.62 14.96 16.10
C ALA A 47 -2.44 14.03 15.75
N VAL A 48 -2.37 12.87 16.41
CA VAL A 48 -1.32 11.87 16.17
C VAL A 48 -1.43 11.30 14.75
N ILE A 49 -2.64 10.97 14.28
CA ILE A 49 -2.88 10.47 12.92
C ILE A 49 -2.42 11.51 11.88
N ARG A 50 -2.79 12.76 12.07
CA ARG A 50 -2.38 13.85 11.16
C ARG A 50 -0.87 13.98 11.11
N HIS A 51 -0.21 14.04 12.28
CA HIS A 51 1.24 14.19 12.36
C HIS A 51 1.99 12.99 11.75
N GLN A 52 1.59 11.76 12.08
CA GLN A 52 2.23 10.56 11.55
C GLN A 52 1.90 10.34 10.06
N GLY A 53 0.68 10.65 9.63
CA GLY A 53 0.24 10.49 8.25
C GLY A 53 1.08 11.30 7.26
N PHE A 54 1.40 12.56 7.59
CA PHE A 54 2.30 13.37 6.77
C PHE A 54 3.68 12.74 6.65
N GLY A 55 4.24 12.23 7.76
CA GLY A 55 5.54 11.56 7.75
C GLY A 55 5.56 10.28 6.91
N VAL A 56 4.50 9.47 6.99
CA VAL A 56 4.35 8.24 6.18
C VAL A 56 4.22 8.60 4.71
N ALA A 57 3.36 9.55 4.35
CA ALA A 57 3.17 10.00 2.98
C ALA A 57 4.45 10.57 2.36
N TYR A 58 5.20 11.36 3.12
CA TYR A 58 6.48 11.90 2.67
C TYR A 58 7.51 10.80 2.37
N ARG A 59 7.67 9.81 3.28
CA ARG A 59 8.58 8.69 3.06
C ARG A 59 8.16 7.83 1.86
N ALA A 60 6.85 7.58 1.71
CA ALA A 60 6.33 6.84 0.55
C ALA A 60 6.68 7.54 -0.77
N ARG A 61 6.44 8.85 -0.87
CA ARG A 61 6.79 9.63 -2.06
C ARG A 61 8.27 9.60 -2.37
N LYS A 62 9.14 9.72 -1.34
CA LYS A 62 10.59 9.68 -1.50
C LYS A 62 11.06 8.34 -2.07
N ARG A 63 10.51 7.22 -1.59
CA ARG A 63 10.83 5.88 -2.12
C ARG A 63 10.34 5.70 -3.56
N MET A 64 9.11 6.14 -3.85
CA MET A 64 8.60 6.10 -5.23
C MET A 64 9.45 6.92 -6.20
N ALA A 65 9.93 8.09 -5.78
CA ALA A 65 10.85 8.90 -6.58
C ALA A 65 12.21 8.22 -6.83
N ALA A 66 12.61 7.30 -5.94
CA ALA A 66 13.81 6.46 -6.11
C ALA A 66 13.54 5.16 -6.90
N GLY A 67 12.33 4.98 -7.44
CA GLY A 67 11.94 3.75 -8.15
C GLY A 67 11.64 2.56 -7.25
N GLU A 68 11.54 2.77 -5.93
CA GLU A 68 11.25 1.72 -4.96
C GLU A 68 9.75 1.61 -4.67
N VAL A 69 9.25 0.38 -4.46
CA VAL A 69 7.86 0.15 -4.04
C VAL A 69 7.76 0.36 -2.52
N PRO A 70 6.99 1.35 -2.02
CA PRO A 70 6.92 1.71 -0.60
C PRO A 70 5.97 0.78 0.19
N MET A 71 6.24 -0.54 0.20
CA MET A 71 5.36 -1.54 0.83
C MET A 71 5.15 -1.29 2.32
N ARG A 72 6.21 -0.94 3.05
CA ARG A 72 6.14 -0.67 4.49
C ARG A 72 5.36 0.60 4.79
N GLU A 73 5.59 1.65 4.03
CA GLU A 73 4.88 2.92 4.16
C GLU A 73 3.39 2.76 3.81
N GLY A 74 3.08 1.94 2.81
CA GLY A 74 1.71 1.58 2.46
C GLY A 74 0.99 0.86 3.62
N PHE A 75 1.66 -0.09 4.24
CA PHE A 75 1.15 -0.79 5.42
C PHE A 75 0.97 0.15 6.62
N ASP A 76 1.97 1.00 6.91
CA ASP A 76 1.87 2.01 7.96
C ASP A 76 0.70 2.96 7.73
N GLY A 77 0.50 3.40 6.48
CA GLY A 77 -0.63 4.24 6.08
C GLY A 77 -1.98 3.54 6.30
N LEU A 78 -2.08 2.27 5.91
CA LEU A 78 -3.29 1.46 6.15
C LEU A 78 -3.60 1.34 7.66
N CYS A 79 -2.59 1.06 8.48
CA CYS A 79 -2.76 1.02 9.94
C CYS A 79 -3.25 2.35 10.51
N LEU A 80 -2.74 3.48 10.01
CA LEU A 80 -3.21 4.80 10.43
C LEU A 80 -4.67 5.07 10.03
N VAL A 81 -5.08 4.64 8.83
CA VAL A 81 -6.48 4.74 8.38
C VAL A 81 -7.39 3.88 9.26
N VAL A 82 -7.02 2.63 9.52
CA VAL A 82 -7.77 1.74 10.40
C VAL A 82 -7.87 2.32 11.82
N ALA A 83 -6.76 2.81 12.38
CA ALA A 83 -6.75 3.47 13.68
C ALA A 83 -7.70 4.68 13.69
N GLY A 84 -7.69 5.49 12.64
CA GLY A 84 -8.60 6.63 12.49
C GLY A 84 -10.06 6.22 12.45
N LEU A 85 -10.41 5.20 11.69
CA LEU A 85 -11.77 4.67 11.62
C LEU A 85 -12.27 4.15 12.97
N LEU A 86 -11.40 3.43 13.72
CA LEU A 86 -11.73 2.96 15.06
C LEU A 86 -11.96 4.10 16.05
N MET A 87 -11.16 5.16 15.97
CA MET A 87 -11.29 6.32 16.88
C MET A 87 -12.41 7.31 16.49
N ILE A 88 -12.95 7.23 15.27
CA ILE A 88 -14.15 8.01 14.87
C ILE A 88 -15.39 7.45 15.57
N THR A 89 -15.45 6.15 15.77
CA THR A 89 -16.53 5.51 16.53
C THR A 89 -16.12 5.50 18.01
N PRO A 90 -16.61 6.44 18.84
CA PRO A 90 -16.13 6.58 20.20
C PRO A 90 -16.42 5.31 21.01
N GLY A 91 -15.39 4.71 21.58
CA GLY A 91 -15.51 3.54 22.40
C GLY A 91 -14.20 3.22 23.14
N PHE A 92 -14.26 2.67 24.34
CA PHE A 92 -13.07 2.35 25.13
C PHE A 92 -12.22 1.25 24.50
N PHE A 93 -12.86 0.22 23.97
CA PHE A 93 -12.17 -0.91 23.35
C PHE A 93 -11.60 -0.52 21.97
N THR A 94 -12.41 0.14 21.14
CA THR A 94 -11.96 0.60 19.82
C THR A 94 -10.89 1.68 19.94
N ASP A 95 -10.99 2.59 20.90
CA ASP A 95 -9.94 3.58 21.19
C ASP A 95 -8.63 2.93 21.65
N ALA A 96 -8.70 1.91 22.49
CA ALA A 96 -7.50 1.16 22.90
C ALA A 96 -6.80 0.47 21.72
N ILE A 97 -7.56 -0.16 20.83
CA ILE A 97 -7.01 -0.80 19.61
C ILE A 97 -6.48 0.26 18.65
N GLY A 98 -7.26 1.31 18.39
CA GLY A 98 -6.84 2.43 17.54
C GLY A 98 -5.56 3.09 18.05
N GLY A 99 -5.52 3.40 19.34
CA GLY A 99 -4.34 3.94 20.01
C GLY A 99 -3.12 3.02 19.94
N ALA A 100 -3.30 1.71 20.12
CA ALA A 100 -2.23 0.73 19.95
C ALA A 100 -1.67 0.75 18.52
N LEU A 101 -2.54 0.83 17.49
CA LEU A 101 -2.13 0.92 16.09
C LEU A 101 -1.40 2.23 15.76
N LEU A 102 -1.60 3.30 16.51
CA LEU A 102 -0.84 4.54 16.37
C LEU A 102 0.61 4.39 16.82
N LEU A 103 0.94 3.40 17.65
CA LEU A 103 2.29 3.18 18.13
C LEU A 103 3.16 2.52 17.05
N PRO A 104 4.29 3.13 16.62
CA PRO A 104 5.16 2.56 15.60
C PRO A 104 5.66 1.14 15.89
N PRO A 105 6.02 0.78 17.16
CA PRO A 105 6.46 -0.58 17.46
C PRO A 105 5.35 -1.63 17.25
N VAL A 106 4.09 -1.29 17.52
CA VAL A 106 2.95 -2.20 17.31
C VAL A 106 2.77 -2.46 15.81
N ARG A 107 2.82 -1.41 14.99
CA ARG A 107 2.76 -1.56 13.53
C ARG A 107 3.91 -2.40 12.98
N ALA A 108 5.13 -2.18 13.48
CA ALA A 108 6.29 -2.99 13.08
C ALA A 108 6.11 -4.47 13.41
N LEU A 109 5.54 -4.78 14.57
CA LEU A 109 5.26 -6.14 15.02
C LEU A 109 4.16 -6.81 14.17
N VAL A 110 3.08 -6.07 13.88
CA VAL A 110 2.00 -6.55 13.00
C VAL A 110 2.52 -6.74 11.58
N TYR A 111 3.31 -5.79 11.06
CA TYR A 111 3.92 -5.88 9.74
C TYR A 111 4.79 -7.14 9.59
N GLY A 112 5.63 -7.44 10.59
CA GLY A 112 6.45 -8.66 10.59
C GLY A 112 5.59 -9.92 10.43
N ARG A 113 4.53 -10.05 11.24
CA ARG A 113 3.63 -11.22 11.17
C ARG A 113 2.86 -11.33 9.86
N VAL A 114 2.45 -10.20 9.29
CA VAL A 114 1.71 -10.16 8.03
C VAL A 114 2.62 -10.46 6.85
N ARG A 115 3.83 -9.88 6.85
CA ARG A 115 4.84 -10.11 5.81
C ARG A 115 5.21 -11.58 5.66
N ASP A 116 5.37 -12.29 6.78
CA ASP A 116 5.73 -13.72 6.78
C ASP A 116 4.64 -14.61 6.17
N ARG A 117 3.38 -14.11 6.12
CA ARG A 117 2.24 -14.81 5.52
C ARG A 117 1.95 -14.40 4.07
N ILE A 118 2.38 -13.22 3.68
CA ILE A 118 2.24 -12.73 2.31
C ILE A 118 3.52 -13.07 1.57
N HIS A 119 3.51 -14.18 0.85
CA HIS A 119 4.49 -14.43 -0.19
C HIS A 119 4.16 -13.44 -1.32
N VAL A 120 4.74 -12.24 -1.23
CA VAL A 120 4.73 -11.32 -2.37
C VAL A 120 5.58 -12.01 -3.42
N VAL A 121 4.94 -12.59 -4.42
CA VAL A 121 5.60 -12.99 -5.65
C VAL A 121 6.03 -11.68 -6.31
N MET A 122 7.17 -11.15 -5.87
CA MET A 122 7.82 -10.09 -6.61
C MET A 122 8.26 -10.72 -7.93
N PRO A 123 7.89 -10.15 -9.07
CA PRO A 123 8.51 -10.52 -10.33
C PRO A 123 10.03 -10.48 -10.13
N GLU A 124 10.71 -11.47 -10.65
CA GLU A 124 12.16 -11.66 -10.46
C GLU A 124 12.95 -10.41 -10.86
N ASP A 125 12.38 -9.63 -11.78
CA ASP A 125 12.91 -8.37 -12.33
C ASP A 125 12.85 -7.18 -11.34
N ALA A 126 12.09 -7.28 -10.26
CA ALA A 126 11.92 -6.21 -9.27
C ALA A 126 12.83 -6.36 -8.03
N ARG A 127 13.75 -7.33 -8.01
CA ARG A 127 14.71 -7.49 -6.92
C ARG A 127 15.81 -6.43 -7.03
N PRO A 128 16.11 -5.64 -5.97
CA PRO A 128 17.28 -4.78 -5.96
C PRO A 128 18.54 -5.64 -6.12
N GLY A 129 19.19 -5.56 -7.26
CA GLY A 129 20.33 -6.42 -7.63
C GLY A 129 19.98 -7.50 -8.65
N GLY A 130 18.77 -7.56 -9.15
CA GLY A 130 18.38 -8.38 -10.29
C GLY A 130 19.21 -7.99 -11.52
N ARG A 131 19.73 -9.01 -12.20
CA ARG A 131 20.42 -8.88 -13.48
C ARG A 131 19.59 -7.96 -14.39
N PRO A 132 20.20 -7.00 -15.10
CA PRO A 132 19.45 -6.19 -16.06
C PRO A 132 18.64 -7.12 -16.97
N PRO A 133 17.42 -6.71 -17.39
CA PRO A 133 16.60 -7.55 -18.26
C PRO A 133 17.47 -8.02 -19.42
N GLN A 134 17.76 -9.31 -19.46
CA GLN A 134 18.31 -9.88 -20.68
C GLN A 134 17.20 -9.66 -21.71
N PRO A 135 17.51 -9.05 -22.86
CA PRO A 135 16.56 -9.04 -23.96
C PRO A 135 16.10 -10.48 -24.17
N PRO A 136 14.80 -10.70 -24.48
CA PRO A 136 14.29 -12.04 -24.71
C PRO A 136 15.29 -12.75 -25.62
N GLY A 137 15.96 -13.74 -25.04
CA GLY A 137 17.02 -14.48 -25.70
C GLY A 137 16.41 -15.50 -26.65
N ASP A 138 15.80 -15.00 -27.64
CA ASP A 138 15.70 -15.68 -28.92
C ASP A 138 16.29 -14.71 -29.95
N VAL A 139 17.61 -14.53 -29.83
CA VAL A 139 18.39 -14.12 -30.99
C VAL A 139 18.30 -15.30 -31.93
N VAL A 140 17.29 -15.28 -32.78
CA VAL A 140 17.31 -16.14 -33.98
C VAL A 140 18.48 -15.64 -34.77
N ASP A 141 19.61 -16.36 -34.71
CA ASP A 141 20.65 -16.25 -35.70
C ASP A 141 19.98 -16.60 -37.04
N ALA A 142 19.41 -15.60 -37.68
CA ALA A 142 18.96 -15.71 -39.05
C ALA A 142 20.25 -15.72 -39.86
N ASP A 143 20.67 -16.90 -40.31
CA ASP A 143 21.59 -17.05 -41.43
C ASP A 143 20.94 -16.34 -42.63
N TYR A 144 21.36 -15.10 -42.88
CA TYR A 144 20.99 -14.42 -44.11
C TYR A 144 22.06 -14.75 -45.13
N GLU A 145 21.66 -15.47 -46.15
CA GLU A 145 22.45 -15.66 -47.34
C GLU A 145 22.39 -14.36 -48.14
N VAL A 146 23.54 -13.68 -48.23
CA VAL A 146 23.67 -12.52 -49.12
C VAL A 146 23.62 -13.04 -50.53
N VAL A 147 22.46 -12.96 -51.16
CA VAL A 147 22.35 -13.18 -52.59
C VAL A 147 22.95 -11.95 -53.25
N ASP A 148 24.16 -12.07 -53.75
CA ASP A 148 24.75 -11.06 -54.64
C ASP A 148 23.88 -11.04 -55.93
N ASP A 149 22.96 -10.09 -55.97
CA ASP A 149 22.19 -9.79 -57.19
C ASP A 149 23.08 -8.96 -58.10
N ASP A 150 23.77 -9.64 -59.02
CA ASP A 150 24.56 -9.08 -60.13
C ASP A 150 23.68 -8.33 -61.14
N GLY A 151 22.61 -7.71 -60.69
CA GLY A 151 21.73 -6.83 -61.48
C GLY A 151 22.02 -5.39 -61.17
N GLY A 152 22.85 -4.76 -61.96
CA GLY A 152 23.13 -3.33 -61.84
C GLY A 152 21.87 -2.45 -61.95
N ASP A 153 21.46 -1.93 -60.82
CA ASP A 153 20.59 -0.78 -60.76
C ASP A 153 21.31 0.38 -60.10
N GLU A 154 21.70 1.32 -60.94
CA GLU A 154 22.28 2.61 -60.52
C GLU A 154 21.37 3.26 -59.47
N MET A 155 21.98 3.52 -58.30
CA MET A 155 21.32 4.25 -57.24
C MET A 155 20.90 5.65 -57.74
N PRO A 156 19.64 6.06 -57.69
CA PRO A 156 19.24 7.38 -58.12
C PRO A 156 19.92 8.47 -57.28
N PRO A 157 20.26 9.61 -57.87
CA PRO A 157 20.99 10.67 -57.21
C PRO A 157 20.24 11.21 -56.01
N PRO A 158 20.94 11.59 -54.91
CA PRO A 158 20.34 12.09 -53.68
C PRO A 158 19.60 13.43 -53.97
N GLY A 159 18.27 13.41 -53.83
CA GLY A 159 17.45 14.63 -53.98
C GLY A 159 16.05 14.45 -54.54
N GLN A 160 15.64 13.24 -54.97
CA GLN A 160 14.26 13.03 -55.43
C GLN A 160 13.42 12.38 -54.33
N GLY A 161 12.59 13.21 -53.68
CA GLY A 161 11.69 12.81 -52.62
C GLY A 161 10.65 11.78 -53.07
N TRP A 162 10.37 10.84 -52.19
CA TRP A 162 9.25 9.92 -52.32
C TRP A 162 7.95 10.70 -52.04
N GLY A 163 7.27 11.15 -53.09
CA GLY A 163 5.92 11.67 -52.99
C GLY A 163 4.88 10.52 -53.11
N PRO A 164 3.75 10.61 -52.39
CA PRO A 164 2.71 9.60 -52.49
C PRO A 164 2.07 9.62 -53.91
N ARG A 165 1.96 8.46 -54.54
CA ARG A 165 1.17 8.29 -55.78
C ARG A 165 -0.31 8.24 -55.42
N GLU A 166 -1.04 9.29 -55.86
CA GLU A 166 -2.50 9.26 -55.89
C GLU A 166 -3.00 8.27 -56.93
N ARG A 167 -3.92 7.41 -56.49
CA ARG A 167 -4.99 6.82 -57.27
C ARG A 167 -6.25 6.75 -56.46
#